data_db866e9786b3b8607243d51032483c1c
#
_entry.id   db866e9786b3b8607243d51032483c1c
#
_cell.length_a   1.000
_cell.length_b   1.000
_cell.length_c   1.000
_cell.angle_alpha   90.00
_cell.angle_beta   90.00
_cell.angle_gamma   90.00
#
_symmetry.space_group_name_H-M   'P 1'
#
loop_
_entity.id
_entity.type
_entity.pdbx_description
1 polymer ?
#
loop_
_entity_poly.entity_id
_entity_poly.type
_entity_poly.pdbx_seq_one_letter_code
_entity_poly.pdbx_strand_id
1 'polypeptide(L)'
;MATYKSIRYIVPTEAVEHTDSINALNDVDTNTTAPTDGQILKWNNTNSKWYPGDVEEEESSGATQKAIFGFGQGNPSSAATFTTNVTNLVSSTGVVATDTTGVGSARKNLAASGYGGDKAIFGFGMTTNITNLVSNTGVVSSDSSGVGTSRWGTAAAGYGGDKALFGFGYTSSFQNVSNLVSNTGIVSSDQTGVGFARSGLAAAGYGSTGQAIFGFGSNINGTNISNLVSNTGVVASDTTGVGSARDGLAAAGYGGDKAIFGFGYSASGTMNETNLVSNTGVVASDSTGVGTTRRDLAAASYGGDKALFGFGFAEYGFYYEDYARTALVSNTGVVASDDTVGVGMEREGLAAAGYSTTA
;
A
#
# COMPACT_ATOMS: atom_id res chain seq x y z
N MET A 1 -16.16 21.21 21.34
CA MET A 1 -15.35 22.20 20.61
C MET A 1 -14.23 22.65 21.52
N ALA A 2 -13.02 22.18 21.29
CA ALA A 2 -11.84 22.62 22.02
C ALA A 2 -11.31 23.89 21.33
N THR A 3 -11.30 24.98 22.07
CA THR A 3 -10.76 26.25 21.60
C THR A 3 -9.25 26.24 21.81
N TYR A 4 -8.49 26.17 20.72
CA TYR A 4 -7.05 26.37 20.74
C TYR A 4 -6.77 27.84 21.08
N LYS A 5 -6.14 28.12 22.24
CA LYS A 5 -5.52 29.41 22.50
C LYS A 5 -4.16 29.42 21.80
N SER A 6 -4.02 30.22 20.75
CA SER A 6 -2.72 30.48 20.14
C SER A 6 -1.84 31.26 21.13
N ILE A 7 -0.69 30.71 21.48
CA ILE A 7 0.35 31.46 22.21
C ILE A 7 1.03 32.38 21.18
N ARG A 8 0.81 33.68 21.30
CA ARG A 8 1.59 34.67 20.56
C ARG A 8 2.89 34.93 21.33
N TYR A 9 4.01 34.55 20.77
CA TYR A 9 5.31 35.06 21.23
C TYR A 9 5.37 36.54 20.93
N ILE A 10 5.39 37.35 21.96
CA ILE A 10 5.84 38.77 21.85
C ILE A 10 7.35 38.70 22.02
N VAL A 11 8.10 38.92 20.95
CA VAL A 11 9.55 39.10 21.01
C VAL A 11 9.79 40.47 21.63
N PRO A 12 10.36 40.58 22.84
CA PRO A 12 10.77 41.89 23.37
C PRO A 12 11.93 42.41 22.51
N THR A 13 11.96 43.72 22.25
CA THR A 13 13.01 44.40 21.48
C THR A 13 14.33 44.49 22.24
N GLU A 14 14.44 43.96 23.44
CA GLU A 14 15.68 43.81 24.20
C GLU A 14 15.83 42.33 24.58
N ALA A 15 17.01 41.77 24.33
CA ALA A 15 17.36 40.42 24.75
C ALA A 15 17.40 40.35 26.26
N VAL A 16 16.33 39.94 26.90
CA VAL A 16 16.34 39.47 28.29
C VAL A 16 16.91 38.06 28.24
N GLU A 17 18.12 37.88 28.75
CA GLU A 17 18.63 36.51 29.01
C GLU A 17 17.75 35.91 30.11
N HIS A 18 16.78 35.07 29.69
CA HIS A 18 16.05 34.23 30.61
C HIS A 18 16.97 33.08 31.00
N THR A 19 17.53 33.16 32.20
CA THR A 19 18.29 32.05 32.81
C THR A 19 17.36 31.02 33.46
N ASP A 20 16.06 31.22 33.39
CA ASP A 20 15.08 30.31 34.00
C ASP A 20 14.82 29.14 33.05
N SER A 21 15.06 27.96 33.58
CA SER A 21 14.70 26.71 32.83
C SER A 21 13.17 26.58 32.77
N ILE A 22 12.68 25.79 31.82
CA ILE A 22 11.25 25.46 31.70
C ILE A 22 10.66 24.90 33.02
N ASN A 23 11.50 24.34 33.90
CA ASN A 23 11.16 23.83 35.22
C ASN A 23 10.79 24.95 36.21
N ALA A 24 11.09 26.22 35.94
CA ALA A 24 10.70 27.35 36.77
C ALA A 24 9.23 27.77 36.58
N LEU A 25 8.55 27.23 35.58
CA LEU A 25 7.12 27.46 35.38
C LEU A 25 6.31 26.61 36.32
N ASN A 26 5.39 27.22 37.08
CA ASN A 26 4.60 26.55 38.14
C ASN A 26 3.65 25.47 37.59
N ASP A 27 3.32 25.54 36.33
CA ASP A 27 2.42 24.62 35.63
C ASP A 27 3.15 23.58 34.77
N VAL A 28 4.48 23.51 34.85
CA VAL A 28 5.29 22.50 34.15
C VAL A 28 5.94 21.56 35.17
N ASP A 29 5.75 20.29 35.00
CA ASP A 29 6.35 19.22 35.82
C ASP A 29 7.31 18.35 35.00
N THR A 30 8.56 18.73 35.05
CA THR A 30 9.66 17.92 34.48
C THR A 30 10.51 17.25 35.54
N ASN A 31 10.16 17.46 36.84
CA ASN A 31 10.89 16.90 37.97
C ASN A 31 10.38 15.50 38.35
N THR A 32 9.06 15.27 38.25
CA THR A 32 8.46 13.94 38.50
C THR A 32 8.80 12.95 37.36
N THR A 33 8.87 13.45 36.14
CA THR A 33 9.29 12.67 34.96
C THR A 33 10.27 13.51 34.18
N ALA A 34 11.55 13.11 34.13
CA ALA A 34 12.56 13.80 33.37
C ALA A 34 12.29 13.62 31.87
N PRO A 35 12.34 14.69 31.06
CA PRO A 35 12.13 14.59 29.62
C PRO A 35 13.27 13.78 28.97
N THR A 36 12.91 13.00 27.93
CA THR A 36 13.84 12.32 27.04
C THR A 36 13.80 12.98 25.64
N ASP A 37 14.82 12.70 24.82
CA ASP A 37 14.89 13.28 23.48
C ASP A 37 13.66 12.92 22.65
N GLY A 38 13.11 13.90 21.94
CA GLY A 38 11.91 13.75 21.12
C GLY A 38 10.56 13.92 21.85
N GLN A 39 10.53 14.08 23.15
CA GLN A 39 9.29 14.31 23.89
C GLN A 39 8.77 15.76 23.76
N ILE A 40 7.46 15.91 23.86
CA ILE A 40 6.75 17.19 23.92
C ILE A 40 6.12 17.41 25.29
N LEU A 41 5.72 18.64 25.60
CA LEU A 41 4.92 18.91 26.78
C LEU A 41 3.44 18.62 26.50
N LYS A 42 2.83 17.74 27.33
CA LYS A 42 1.41 17.40 27.31
C LYS A 42 0.71 17.97 28.52
N TRP A 43 -0.52 18.47 28.33
CA TRP A 43 -1.35 18.98 29.42
C TRP A 43 -2.12 17.86 30.11
N ASN A 44 -2.00 17.76 31.42
CA ASN A 44 -2.78 16.85 32.26
C ASN A 44 -3.90 17.61 32.98
N ASN A 45 -5.15 17.36 32.60
CA ASN A 45 -6.33 18.00 33.18
C ASN A 45 -6.57 17.64 34.66
N THR A 46 -6.06 16.50 35.12
CA THR A 46 -6.30 16.03 36.50
C THR A 46 -5.48 16.83 37.49
N ASN A 47 -4.25 17.15 37.17
CA ASN A 47 -3.35 17.90 38.05
C ASN A 47 -3.06 19.33 37.58
N SER A 48 -3.64 19.74 36.44
CA SER A 48 -3.47 21.06 35.81
C SER A 48 -2.00 21.43 35.58
N LYS A 49 -1.23 20.48 35.05
CA LYS A 49 0.19 20.65 34.72
C LYS A 49 0.56 20.13 33.34
N TRP A 50 1.59 20.74 32.75
CA TRP A 50 2.32 20.23 31.62
C TRP A 50 3.39 19.24 32.09
N TYR A 51 3.51 18.10 31.46
CA TYR A 51 4.53 17.06 31.70
C TYR A 51 5.14 16.54 30.42
N PRO A 52 6.39 16.06 30.43
CA PRO A 52 6.99 15.40 29.27
C PRO A 52 6.21 14.12 28.91
N GLY A 53 5.89 13.98 27.65
CA GLY A 53 5.27 12.78 27.11
C GLY A 53 5.70 12.56 25.66
N ASP A 54 5.74 11.31 25.26
CA ASP A 54 6.05 10.98 23.87
C ASP A 54 5.08 11.72 22.94
N VAL A 55 5.59 12.13 21.77
CA VAL A 55 4.71 12.49 20.68
C VAL A 55 3.90 11.23 20.42
N GLU A 56 2.68 11.15 20.95
CA GLU A 56 1.73 10.27 20.31
C GLU A 56 1.66 10.83 18.91
N GLU A 57 2.14 10.07 17.90
CA GLU A 57 1.67 10.35 16.56
C GLU A 57 0.15 10.39 16.73
N GLU A 58 -0.43 11.61 16.65
CA GLU A 58 -1.88 11.73 16.69
C GLU A 58 -2.33 10.72 15.65
N GLU A 59 -2.91 9.59 16.13
CA GLU A 59 -3.84 8.90 15.26
C GLU A 59 -4.79 10.02 14.88
N SER A 60 -4.58 10.55 13.67
CA SER A 60 -5.49 11.56 13.15
C SER A 60 -6.85 10.97 13.45
N SER A 61 -7.71 11.69 14.18
CA SER A 61 -9.02 11.20 14.63
C SER A 61 -9.93 10.82 13.45
N GLY A 62 -9.33 10.39 12.36
CA GLY A 62 -9.83 9.96 11.09
C GLY A 62 -9.07 8.81 10.44
N ALA A 63 -7.94 8.30 11.00
CA ALA A 63 -7.22 7.16 10.41
C ALA A 63 -7.93 5.83 10.72
N THR A 64 -9.13 5.67 10.19
CA THR A 64 -9.86 4.40 10.17
C THR A 64 -9.41 3.50 9.04
N GLN A 65 -8.50 4.00 8.16
CA GLN A 65 -7.98 3.25 7.04
C GLN A 65 -7.00 2.18 7.50
N LYS A 66 -7.33 0.94 7.15
CA LYS A 66 -6.61 -0.30 7.40
C LYS A 66 -6.25 -0.94 6.08
N ALA A 67 -5.54 -2.06 6.12
CA ALA A 67 -5.27 -2.83 4.92
C ALA A 67 -5.45 -4.33 5.17
N ILE A 68 -5.47 -5.10 4.08
CA ILE A 68 -5.54 -6.55 4.11
C ILE A 68 -4.61 -7.10 3.03
N PHE A 69 -3.78 -8.07 3.40
CA PHE A 69 -3.10 -8.96 2.48
C PHE A 69 -3.92 -10.23 2.32
N GLY A 70 -3.95 -10.84 1.15
CA GLY A 70 -4.69 -12.08 0.97
C GLY A 70 -4.25 -12.93 -0.20
N PHE A 71 -4.55 -14.23 -0.06
CA PHE A 71 -4.29 -15.25 -1.07
C PHE A 71 -2.78 -15.48 -1.29
N GLY A 72 -2.41 -15.96 -2.47
CA GLY A 72 -1.02 -16.19 -2.86
C GLY A 72 -0.65 -17.66 -2.93
N GLN A 73 0.66 -17.91 -3.04
CA GLN A 73 1.25 -19.24 -3.02
C GLN A 73 2.26 -19.28 -1.86
N GLY A 74 2.11 -20.23 -0.97
CA GLY A 74 3.13 -20.57 -0.01
C GLY A 74 4.09 -21.59 -0.61
N ASN A 75 5.36 -21.40 -0.33
CA ASN A 75 6.37 -22.40 -0.48
C ASN A 75 7.03 -22.56 0.88
N PRO A 76 6.43 -23.28 1.82
CA PRO A 76 7.24 -23.72 2.91
C PRO A 76 8.43 -24.45 2.28
N SER A 77 9.61 -24.29 2.80
CA SER A 77 10.87 -24.91 2.40
C SER A 77 10.81 -26.44 2.20
N SER A 78 9.61 -26.98 2.05
CA SER A 78 9.24 -28.36 1.74
C SER A 78 8.73 -28.49 0.31
N ALA A 79 9.01 -29.58 -0.31
CA ALA A 79 8.91 -30.00 -1.70
C ALA A 79 7.57 -29.78 -2.45
N ALA A 80 6.58 -29.04 -1.93
CA ALA A 80 5.31 -28.82 -2.60
C ALA A 80 4.82 -27.38 -2.40
N THR A 81 4.80 -26.60 -3.47
CA THR A 81 4.10 -25.31 -3.52
C THR A 81 2.60 -25.53 -3.47
N PHE A 82 1.88 -24.72 -2.69
CA PHE A 82 0.42 -24.76 -2.63
C PHE A 82 -0.16 -23.33 -2.67
N THR A 83 -1.28 -23.15 -3.35
CA THR A 83 -2.03 -21.90 -3.30
C THR A 83 -2.85 -21.81 -2.02
N THR A 84 -3.02 -20.62 -1.51
CA THR A 84 -3.77 -20.35 -0.28
C THR A 84 -4.80 -19.23 -0.47
N ASN A 85 -5.78 -19.17 0.42
CA ASN A 85 -6.75 -18.09 0.56
C ASN A 85 -6.66 -17.41 1.94
N VAL A 86 -5.59 -17.66 2.67
CA VAL A 86 -5.28 -17.03 3.97
C VAL A 86 -5.18 -15.52 3.80
N THR A 87 -5.61 -14.77 4.83
CA THR A 87 -5.52 -13.31 4.86
C THR A 87 -4.87 -12.82 6.15
N ASN A 88 -4.24 -11.63 6.07
CA ASN A 88 -3.68 -10.91 7.23
C ASN A 88 -4.24 -9.50 7.22
N LEU A 89 -4.88 -9.12 8.29
CA LEU A 89 -5.34 -7.75 8.49
C LEU A 89 -4.15 -6.87 8.90
N VAL A 90 -4.19 -5.62 8.48
CA VAL A 90 -3.21 -4.59 8.86
C VAL A 90 -3.95 -3.49 9.61
N SER A 91 -3.46 -3.11 10.77
CA SER A 91 -4.02 -2.02 11.57
C SER A 91 -3.81 -0.66 10.89
N SER A 92 -4.47 0.39 11.40
CA SER A 92 -4.22 1.78 10.98
C SER A 92 -2.81 2.29 11.30
N THR A 93 -2.07 1.56 12.15
CA THR A 93 -0.66 1.85 12.49
C THR A 93 0.35 1.00 11.71
N GLY A 94 -0.12 0.16 10.75
CA GLY A 94 0.75 -0.66 9.91
C GLY A 94 1.15 -2.01 10.52
N VAL A 95 0.57 -2.40 11.65
CA VAL A 95 0.84 -3.70 12.29
C VAL A 95 0.07 -4.80 11.56
N VAL A 96 0.79 -5.79 11.05
CA VAL A 96 0.22 -6.98 10.39
C VAL A 96 -0.20 -7.99 11.45
N ALA A 97 -1.44 -8.46 11.36
CA ALA A 97 -1.98 -9.50 12.24
C ALA A 97 -1.60 -10.91 11.72
N THR A 98 -1.70 -11.90 12.60
CA THR A 98 -1.53 -13.31 12.27
C THR A 98 -2.55 -13.76 11.21
N ASP A 99 -2.29 -14.93 10.61
CA ASP A 99 -3.13 -15.51 9.58
C ASP A 99 -4.56 -15.71 10.05
N THR A 100 -5.50 -15.29 9.19
CA THR A 100 -6.92 -15.57 9.32
C THR A 100 -7.31 -16.64 8.32
N THR A 101 -8.14 -17.61 8.74
CA THR A 101 -8.67 -18.65 7.86
C THR A 101 -9.27 -18.04 6.61
N GLY A 102 -8.81 -18.52 5.46
CA GLY A 102 -9.21 -18.00 4.17
C GLY A 102 -10.64 -18.33 3.78
N VAL A 103 -11.21 -17.48 2.95
CA VAL A 103 -12.54 -17.63 2.34
C VAL A 103 -12.39 -17.55 0.82
N GLY A 104 -13.16 -18.38 0.11
CA GLY A 104 -13.10 -18.48 -1.35
C GLY A 104 -12.02 -19.42 -1.87
N SER A 105 -11.88 -19.48 -3.19
CA SER A 105 -10.94 -20.38 -3.88
C SER A 105 -9.50 -19.89 -3.74
N ALA A 106 -8.63 -20.74 -3.25
CA ALA A 106 -7.19 -20.46 -3.13
C ALA A 106 -6.57 -20.21 -4.50
N ARG A 107 -5.84 -19.09 -4.64
CA ARG A 107 -5.22 -18.67 -5.92
C ARG A 107 -4.10 -17.68 -5.71
N LYS A 108 -3.27 -17.52 -6.74
CA LYS A 108 -2.16 -16.57 -6.79
C LYS A 108 -2.20 -15.65 -8.02
N ASN A 109 -1.32 -14.66 -8.06
CA ASN A 109 -1.19 -13.69 -9.15
C ASN A 109 -2.50 -12.96 -9.46
N LEU A 110 -3.25 -12.70 -8.40
CA LEU A 110 -4.48 -11.92 -8.38
C LEU A 110 -4.15 -10.45 -8.10
N ALA A 111 -5.15 -9.60 -8.20
CA ALA A 111 -5.03 -8.19 -7.83
C ALA A 111 -6.07 -7.82 -6.77
N ALA A 112 -5.86 -6.68 -6.10
CA ALA A 112 -6.80 -6.13 -5.15
C ALA A 112 -6.79 -4.61 -5.17
N SER A 113 -7.93 -4.00 -4.81
CA SER A 113 -8.06 -2.55 -4.68
C SER A 113 -9.17 -2.18 -3.71
N GLY A 114 -9.09 -0.98 -3.15
CA GLY A 114 -10.20 -0.36 -2.42
C GLY A 114 -11.32 0.08 -3.38
N TYR A 115 -12.57 0.02 -2.92
CA TYR A 115 -13.76 0.57 -3.59
C TYR A 115 -14.79 1.01 -2.54
N GLY A 116 -15.80 1.78 -2.95
CA GLY A 116 -16.89 2.22 -2.09
C GLY A 116 -16.48 3.18 -0.97
N GLY A 117 -15.25 3.68 -1.01
CA GLY A 117 -14.68 4.55 0.02
C GLY A 117 -14.16 3.80 1.27
N ASP A 118 -14.75 2.65 1.61
CA ASP A 118 -14.48 1.93 2.86
C ASP A 118 -14.21 0.41 2.70
N LYS A 119 -14.34 -0.13 1.50
CA LYS A 119 -14.28 -1.57 1.21
C LYS A 119 -13.12 -1.92 0.30
N ALA A 120 -12.84 -3.22 0.15
CA ALA A 120 -11.86 -3.73 -0.80
C ALA A 120 -12.39 -4.92 -1.60
N ILE A 121 -11.73 -5.24 -2.69
CA ILE A 121 -12.03 -6.35 -3.57
C ILE A 121 -10.75 -7.05 -3.99
N PHE A 122 -10.73 -8.38 -3.89
CA PHE A 122 -9.76 -9.25 -4.54
C PHE A 122 -10.36 -9.79 -5.84
N GLY A 123 -9.58 -9.87 -6.90
CA GLY A 123 -10.11 -10.38 -8.16
C GLY A 123 -9.09 -11.01 -9.08
N PHE A 124 -9.59 -11.88 -9.96
CA PHE A 124 -8.80 -12.60 -10.94
C PHE A 124 -7.77 -13.55 -10.30
N GLY A 125 -6.66 -13.81 -11.00
CA GLY A 125 -5.59 -14.69 -10.57
C GLY A 125 -5.72 -16.13 -11.09
N MET A 126 -4.60 -16.82 -11.25
CA MET A 126 -4.52 -18.08 -11.96
C MET A 126 -5.22 -17.98 -13.33
N THR A 127 -6.21 -18.77 -13.59
CA THR A 127 -7.01 -18.73 -14.84
C THR A 127 -8.48 -18.46 -14.55
N THR A 128 -8.76 -17.60 -13.56
CA THR A 128 -10.12 -17.28 -13.14
C THR A 128 -10.40 -15.78 -13.22
N ASN A 129 -11.66 -15.41 -13.24
CA ASN A 129 -12.18 -14.04 -13.15
C ASN A 129 -13.10 -13.84 -11.94
N ILE A 130 -13.09 -14.78 -10.98
CA ILE A 130 -13.85 -14.67 -9.74
C ILE A 130 -13.34 -13.51 -8.88
N THR A 131 -14.21 -12.99 -8.03
CA THR A 131 -13.87 -11.92 -7.08
C THR A 131 -14.37 -12.25 -5.66
N ASN A 132 -13.71 -11.65 -4.67
CA ASN A 132 -14.11 -11.70 -3.27
C ASN A 132 -14.19 -10.27 -2.75
N LEU A 133 -15.35 -9.86 -2.30
CA LEU A 133 -15.54 -8.56 -1.67
C LEU A 133 -14.99 -8.60 -0.24
N VAL A 134 -14.46 -7.48 0.21
CA VAL A 134 -14.00 -7.27 1.59
C VAL A 134 -14.83 -6.17 2.20
N SER A 135 -15.46 -6.45 3.34
CA SER A 135 -16.25 -5.46 4.07
C SER A 135 -15.37 -4.38 4.70
N ASN A 136 -15.99 -3.31 5.18
CA ASN A 136 -15.31 -2.26 5.97
C ASN A 136 -14.80 -2.74 7.35
N THR A 137 -15.06 -3.98 7.73
CA THR A 137 -14.47 -4.64 8.91
C THR A 137 -13.39 -5.64 8.57
N GLY A 138 -13.00 -5.75 7.28
CA GLY A 138 -11.97 -6.68 6.80
C GLY A 138 -12.44 -8.12 6.60
N VAL A 139 -13.74 -8.37 6.60
CA VAL A 139 -14.30 -9.71 6.36
C VAL A 139 -14.38 -9.98 4.86
N VAL A 140 -13.73 -11.07 4.43
CA VAL A 140 -13.74 -11.52 3.02
C VAL A 140 -14.99 -12.36 2.76
N SER A 141 -15.70 -12.07 1.67
CA SER A 141 -16.84 -12.85 1.21
C SER A 141 -16.44 -14.11 0.43
N SER A 142 -17.35 -15.05 0.26
CA SER A 142 -17.22 -16.14 -0.70
C SER A 142 -17.04 -15.63 -2.14
N ASP A 143 -16.62 -16.53 -3.04
CA ASP A 143 -16.42 -16.21 -4.44
C ASP A 143 -17.71 -15.69 -5.10
N SER A 144 -17.59 -14.59 -5.81
CA SER A 144 -18.62 -14.07 -6.72
C SER A 144 -18.41 -14.62 -8.11
N SER A 145 -19.47 -14.78 -8.89
CA SER A 145 -19.37 -15.14 -10.31
C SER A 145 -18.47 -14.14 -11.05
N GLY A 146 -17.52 -14.69 -11.80
CA GLY A 146 -16.57 -13.87 -12.53
C GLY A 146 -17.18 -13.14 -13.73
N VAL A 147 -16.64 -11.97 -14.03
CA VAL A 147 -16.99 -11.15 -15.19
C VAL A 147 -15.72 -10.78 -15.95
N GLY A 148 -15.79 -10.77 -17.28
CA GLY A 148 -14.65 -10.49 -18.14
C GLY A 148 -13.76 -11.71 -18.40
N THR A 149 -12.66 -11.50 -19.10
CA THR A 149 -11.70 -12.55 -19.48
C THR A 149 -10.89 -13.00 -18.27
N SER A 150 -10.91 -14.30 -18.00
CA SER A 150 -10.11 -14.94 -16.94
C SER A 150 -8.62 -14.75 -17.22
N ARG A 151 -7.87 -14.19 -16.26
CA ARG A 151 -6.43 -13.87 -16.42
C ARG A 151 -5.69 -13.75 -15.10
N TRP A 152 -4.39 -13.83 -15.15
CA TRP A 152 -3.49 -13.67 -13.99
C TRP A 152 -2.41 -12.60 -14.25
N GLY A 153 -1.70 -12.21 -13.21
CA GLY A 153 -0.72 -11.13 -13.31
C GLY A 153 -1.35 -9.79 -13.67
N THR A 154 -2.61 -9.61 -13.26
CA THR A 154 -3.37 -8.36 -13.35
C THR A 154 -2.92 -7.37 -12.27
N ALA A 155 -3.15 -6.09 -12.50
CA ALA A 155 -3.06 -5.07 -11.46
C ALA A 155 -4.41 -4.42 -11.22
N ALA A 156 -4.59 -3.78 -10.06
CA ALA A 156 -5.82 -3.06 -9.72
C ALA A 156 -5.50 -1.78 -8.95
N ALA A 157 -6.31 -0.75 -9.18
CA ALA A 157 -6.22 0.53 -8.47
C ALA A 157 -7.58 1.16 -8.27
N GLY A 158 -7.69 1.98 -7.22
CA GLY A 158 -8.85 2.85 -7.00
C GLY A 158 -8.82 4.06 -7.91
N TYR A 159 -9.99 4.49 -8.39
CA TYR A 159 -10.20 5.74 -9.12
C TYR A 159 -11.52 6.40 -8.74
N GLY A 160 -11.66 7.71 -9.03
CA GLY A 160 -12.88 8.46 -8.79
C GLY A 160 -13.28 8.58 -7.32
N GLY A 161 -12.38 8.24 -6.40
CA GLY A 161 -12.59 8.29 -4.95
C GLY A 161 -13.29 7.07 -4.36
N ASP A 162 -14.19 6.42 -5.12
CA ASP A 162 -15.04 5.32 -4.61
C ASP A 162 -15.11 4.09 -5.53
N LYS A 163 -14.41 4.10 -6.63
CA LYS A 163 -14.41 3.02 -7.65
C LYS A 163 -13.05 2.39 -7.79
N ALA A 164 -13.00 1.24 -8.47
CA ALA A 164 -11.75 0.56 -8.77
C ALA A 164 -11.74 0.04 -10.21
N LEU A 165 -10.59 -0.38 -10.68
CA LEU A 165 -10.45 -1.10 -11.93
C LEU A 165 -9.39 -2.18 -11.81
N PHE A 166 -9.61 -3.29 -12.52
CA PHE A 166 -8.60 -4.31 -12.83
C PHE A 166 -8.11 -4.10 -14.26
N GLY A 167 -6.84 -4.29 -14.51
CA GLY A 167 -6.30 -4.11 -15.86
C GLY A 167 -5.15 -5.04 -16.19
N PHE A 168 -4.95 -5.22 -17.50
CA PHE A 168 -3.86 -5.98 -18.09
C PHE A 168 -3.87 -7.46 -17.66
N GLY A 169 -2.71 -8.12 -17.70
CA GLY A 169 -2.57 -9.52 -17.29
C GLY A 169 -2.27 -10.46 -18.44
N TYR A 170 -2.38 -11.75 -18.18
CA TYR A 170 -2.05 -12.82 -19.12
C TYR A 170 -3.13 -13.92 -19.13
N THR A 171 -3.41 -14.41 -20.33
CA THR A 171 -4.22 -15.62 -20.60
C THR A 171 -3.34 -16.65 -21.31
N SER A 172 -3.61 -16.94 -22.56
CA SER A 172 -2.69 -17.54 -23.54
C SER A 172 -1.86 -16.47 -24.27
N SER A 173 -2.16 -15.21 -24.08
CA SER A 173 -1.45 -14.03 -24.59
C SER A 173 -1.53 -12.89 -23.59
N PHE A 174 -0.63 -11.92 -23.71
CA PHE A 174 -0.66 -10.71 -22.89
C PHE A 174 -1.89 -9.87 -23.22
N GLN A 175 -2.48 -9.28 -22.20
CA GLN A 175 -3.73 -8.51 -22.30
C GLN A 175 -3.49 -7.04 -21.92
N ASN A 176 -4.31 -6.15 -22.49
CA ASN A 176 -4.38 -4.74 -22.12
C ASN A 176 -5.83 -4.27 -21.87
N VAL A 177 -6.76 -5.21 -21.74
CA VAL A 177 -8.15 -4.92 -21.35
C VAL A 177 -8.26 -4.51 -19.90
N SER A 178 -9.32 -3.79 -19.55
CA SER A 178 -9.65 -3.43 -18.18
C SER A 178 -11.09 -3.74 -17.83
N ASN A 179 -11.37 -3.91 -16.54
CA ASN A 179 -12.71 -4.09 -15.99
C ASN A 179 -12.93 -3.05 -14.90
N LEU A 180 -13.91 -2.20 -15.09
CA LEU A 180 -14.29 -1.22 -14.09
C LEU A 180 -15.04 -1.89 -12.94
N VAL A 181 -14.85 -1.39 -11.74
CA VAL A 181 -15.56 -1.82 -10.52
C VAL A 181 -16.35 -0.64 -10.00
N SER A 182 -17.66 -0.81 -9.85
CA SER A 182 -18.52 0.22 -9.29
C SER A 182 -18.25 0.44 -7.79
N ASN A 183 -18.80 1.50 -7.23
CA ASN A 183 -18.78 1.76 -5.78
C ASN A 183 -19.58 0.76 -4.94
N THR A 184 -20.30 -0.17 -5.58
CA THR A 184 -20.97 -1.30 -4.92
C THR A 184 -20.25 -2.63 -5.12
N GLY A 185 -19.05 -2.63 -5.77
CA GLY A 185 -18.24 -3.82 -6.01
C GLY A 185 -18.67 -4.65 -7.24
N ILE A 186 -19.49 -4.11 -8.12
CA ILE A 186 -19.90 -4.78 -9.35
C ILE A 186 -18.81 -4.59 -10.40
N VAL A 187 -18.28 -5.70 -10.91
CA VAL A 187 -17.27 -5.72 -11.98
C VAL A 187 -17.96 -5.67 -13.33
N SER A 188 -17.50 -4.78 -14.22
CA SER A 188 -18.00 -4.69 -15.61
C SER A 188 -17.35 -5.72 -16.52
N SER A 189 -17.93 -5.95 -17.72
CA SER A 189 -17.29 -6.63 -18.82
C SER A 189 -16.00 -5.92 -19.26
N ASP A 190 -15.16 -6.62 -20.03
CA ASP A 190 -13.91 -6.08 -20.55
C ASP A 190 -14.15 -4.80 -21.35
N GLN A 191 -13.37 -3.78 -21.04
CA GLN A 191 -13.24 -2.56 -21.82
C GLN A 191 -12.16 -2.79 -22.90
N THR A 192 -12.30 -2.13 -24.03
CA THR A 192 -11.29 -2.17 -25.11
C THR A 192 -9.92 -1.84 -24.57
N GLY A 193 -8.94 -2.70 -24.88
CA GLY A 193 -7.58 -2.56 -24.41
C GLY A 193 -6.87 -1.32 -24.94
N VAL A 194 -6.08 -0.68 -24.09
CA VAL A 194 -5.27 0.49 -24.42
C VAL A 194 -3.83 0.24 -23.97
N GLY A 195 -2.87 0.66 -24.78
CA GLY A 195 -1.45 0.55 -24.50
C GLY A 195 -0.87 -0.84 -24.74
N PHE A 196 0.38 -1.01 -24.36
CA PHE A 196 1.17 -2.22 -24.56
C PHE A 196 0.70 -3.36 -23.64
N ALA A 197 0.24 -4.45 -24.24
CA ALA A 197 -0.27 -5.61 -23.52
C ALA A 197 0.83 -6.29 -22.70
N ARG A 198 0.60 -6.51 -21.38
CA ARG A 198 1.60 -7.01 -20.44
C ARG A 198 0.98 -7.60 -19.18
N SER A 199 1.77 -8.30 -18.38
CA SER A 199 1.39 -8.86 -17.07
C SER A 199 2.45 -8.55 -16.01
N GLY A 200 2.17 -8.90 -14.75
CA GLY A 200 3.11 -8.67 -13.65
C GLY A 200 3.42 -7.19 -13.38
N LEU A 201 2.53 -6.31 -13.82
CA LEU A 201 2.59 -4.88 -13.56
C LEU A 201 1.97 -4.56 -12.20
N ALA A 202 2.18 -3.34 -11.72
CA ALA A 202 1.53 -2.82 -10.51
C ALA A 202 0.65 -1.61 -10.84
N ALA A 203 -0.25 -1.27 -9.91
CA ALA A 203 -1.11 -0.09 -10.04
C ALA A 203 -1.41 0.53 -8.68
N ALA A 204 -1.60 1.85 -8.67
CA ALA A 204 -1.99 2.60 -7.48
C ALA A 204 -2.83 3.82 -7.84
N GLY A 205 -3.65 4.27 -6.90
CA GLY A 205 -4.33 5.55 -6.96
C GLY A 205 -3.37 6.70 -6.64
N TYR A 206 -3.58 7.86 -7.27
CA TYR A 206 -2.88 9.11 -6.99
C TYR A 206 -3.80 10.31 -7.27
N GLY A 207 -3.33 11.52 -6.94
CA GLY A 207 -4.03 12.76 -7.24
C GLY A 207 -5.26 12.99 -6.35
N SER A 208 -5.47 14.24 -5.96
CA SER A 208 -6.58 14.64 -5.07
C SER A 208 -7.97 14.43 -5.67
N THR A 209 -8.07 14.21 -6.98
CA THR A 209 -9.33 13.96 -7.70
C THR A 209 -9.54 12.50 -8.06
N GLY A 210 -8.70 11.59 -7.52
CA GLY A 210 -8.85 10.14 -7.65
C GLY A 210 -8.47 9.60 -9.02
N GLN A 211 -7.27 9.90 -9.50
CA GLN A 211 -6.66 9.24 -10.66
C GLN A 211 -5.94 7.96 -10.23
N ALA A 212 -5.58 7.14 -11.21
CA ALA A 212 -4.76 5.97 -11.00
C ALA A 212 -3.67 5.83 -12.07
N ILE A 213 -2.71 4.96 -11.81
CA ILE A 213 -1.61 4.66 -12.73
C ILE A 213 -1.33 3.16 -12.73
N PHE A 214 -1.20 2.58 -13.92
CA PHE A 214 -0.56 1.28 -14.14
C PHE A 214 0.88 1.51 -14.54
N GLY A 215 1.82 0.72 -14.02
CA GLY A 215 3.22 0.89 -14.38
C GLY A 215 4.00 -0.41 -14.41
N PHE A 216 5.07 -0.39 -15.23
CA PHE A 216 6.00 -1.50 -15.36
C PHE A 216 5.35 -2.77 -15.92
N GLY A 217 5.83 -3.95 -15.52
CA GLY A 217 5.35 -5.24 -15.99
C GLY A 217 6.19 -5.83 -17.11
N SER A 218 5.74 -6.93 -17.70
CA SER A 218 6.49 -7.67 -18.71
C SER A 218 5.58 -8.15 -19.85
N ASN A 219 6.14 -8.11 -21.05
CA ASN A 219 5.71 -8.86 -22.25
C ASN A 219 6.98 -9.47 -22.85
N ILE A 220 7.35 -10.67 -22.37
CA ILE A 220 8.61 -11.37 -22.67
C ILE A 220 9.81 -10.72 -21.96
N ASN A 221 9.96 -9.40 -22.02
CA ASN A 221 10.98 -8.63 -21.32
C ASN A 221 10.30 -7.58 -20.43
N GLY A 222 10.93 -7.27 -19.30
CA GLY A 222 10.47 -6.20 -18.41
C GLY A 222 10.33 -4.86 -19.16
N THR A 223 9.37 -4.05 -18.74
CA THR A 223 9.17 -2.68 -19.23
C THR A 223 9.04 -1.70 -18.06
N ASN A 224 9.24 -0.42 -18.34
CA ASN A 224 9.10 0.66 -17.39
C ASN A 224 8.06 1.72 -17.83
N ILE A 225 7.27 1.40 -18.86
CA ILE A 225 6.18 2.26 -19.33
C ILE A 225 5.06 2.35 -18.29
N SER A 226 4.26 3.41 -18.36
CA SER A 226 3.07 3.57 -17.54
C SER A 226 1.86 4.03 -18.35
N ASN A 227 0.66 3.78 -17.81
CA ASN A 227 -0.61 4.26 -18.35
C ASN A 227 -1.35 4.99 -17.23
N LEU A 228 -1.63 6.25 -17.44
CA LEU A 228 -2.45 7.04 -16.53
C LEU A 228 -3.92 6.63 -16.69
N VAL A 229 -4.65 6.69 -15.59
CA VAL A 229 -6.09 6.45 -15.55
C VAL A 229 -6.79 7.71 -15.03
N SER A 230 -7.76 8.19 -15.77
CA SER A 230 -8.55 9.36 -15.33
C SER A 230 -9.43 9.01 -14.12
N ASN A 231 -9.95 10.03 -13.44
CA ASN A 231 -10.94 9.87 -12.37
C ASN A 231 -12.30 9.32 -12.84
N THR A 232 -12.46 9.10 -14.13
CA THR A 232 -13.64 8.43 -14.74
C THR A 232 -13.32 6.99 -15.16
N GLY A 233 -12.09 6.48 -14.90
CA GLY A 233 -11.67 5.13 -15.21
C GLY A 233 -11.18 4.91 -16.66
N VAL A 234 -10.91 5.98 -17.41
CA VAL A 234 -10.37 5.89 -18.78
C VAL A 234 -8.86 5.69 -18.72
N VAL A 235 -8.38 4.57 -19.26
CA VAL A 235 -6.95 4.26 -19.38
C VAL A 235 -6.38 5.02 -20.58
N ALA A 236 -5.30 5.76 -20.36
CA ALA A 236 -4.58 6.49 -21.42
C ALA A 236 -3.55 5.59 -22.13
N SER A 237 -3.06 6.03 -23.29
CA SER A 237 -1.94 5.40 -24.01
C SER A 237 -0.67 5.40 -23.16
N ASP A 238 0.31 4.57 -23.58
CA ASP A 238 1.59 4.44 -22.91
C ASP A 238 2.34 5.78 -22.81
N THR A 239 2.92 6.05 -21.64
CA THR A 239 3.90 7.11 -21.42
C THR A 239 5.31 6.54 -21.46
N THR A 240 6.28 7.36 -21.86
CA THR A 240 7.69 6.98 -21.85
C THR A 240 8.11 6.49 -20.49
N GLY A 241 8.76 5.33 -20.44
CA GLY A 241 9.20 4.69 -19.21
C GLY A 241 10.28 5.46 -18.46
N VAL A 242 10.26 5.35 -17.16
CA VAL A 242 11.27 5.91 -16.23
C VAL A 242 11.68 4.81 -15.25
N GLY A 243 12.97 4.77 -14.92
CA GLY A 243 13.54 3.76 -14.03
C GLY A 243 13.84 2.42 -14.73
N SER A 244 14.27 1.45 -13.95
CA SER A 244 14.66 0.12 -14.42
C SER A 244 13.45 -0.72 -14.79
N ALA A 245 13.45 -1.26 -16.01
CA ALA A 245 12.41 -2.13 -16.52
C ALA A 245 12.30 -3.41 -15.68
N ARG A 246 11.10 -3.74 -15.16
CA ARG A 246 10.87 -4.87 -14.27
C ARG A 246 9.41 -5.31 -14.20
N ASP A 247 9.18 -6.49 -13.67
CA ASP A 247 7.86 -7.05 -13.37
C ASP A 247 7.79 -7.61 -11.95
N GLY A 248 6.66 -8.17 -11.53
CA GLY A 248 6.47 -8.71 -10.20
C GLY A 248 6.66 -7.69 -9.07
N LEU A 249 6.50 -6.41 -9.37
CA LEU A 249 6.58 -5.31 -8.41
C LEU A 249 5.21 -5.06 -7.76
N ALA A 250 5.20 -4.23 -6.71
CA ALA A 250 3.97 -3.77 -6.08
C ALA A 250 3.86 -2.24 -6.10
N ALA A 251 2.66 -1.72 -5.85
CA ALA A 251 2.42 -0.28 -5.74
C ALA A 251 1.32 0.03 -4.73
N ALA A 252 1.43 1.20 -4.09
CA ALA A 252 0.42 1.72 -3.19
C ALA A 252 0.39 3.25 -3.21
N GLY A 253 -0.73 3.83 -2.79
CA GLY A 253 -0.85 5.27 -2.53
C GLY A 253 -0.20 5.64 -1.19
N TYR A 254 0.42 6.83 -1.11
CA TYR A 254 0.94 7.43 0.13
C TYR A 254 0.75 8.95 0.09
N GLY A 255 0.93 9.62 1.23
CA GLY A 255 0.85 11.07 1.34
C GLY A 255 -0.51 11.67 0.95
N GLY A 256 -1.56 10.83 0.91
CA GLY A 256 -2.93 11.22 0.56
C GLY A 256 -3.19 11.40 -0.94
N ASP A 257 -2.19 11.76 -1.74
CA ASP A 257 -2.36 12.10 -3.17
C ASP A 257 -1.23 11.59 -4.10
N LYS A 258 -0.30 10.81 -3.58
CA LYS A 258 0.87 10.29 -4.30
C LYS A 258 0.85 8.77 -4.34
N ALA A 259 1.70 8.17 -5.17
CA ALA A 259 1.88 6.73 -5.23
C ALA A 259 3.37 6.34 -5.27
N ILE A 260 3.66 5.10 -4.98
CA ILE A 260 4.99 4.51 -5.03
C ILE A 260 4.92 3.14 -5.69
N PHE A 261 5.82 2.88 -6.62
CA PHE A 261 6.14 1.55 -7.13
C PHE A 261 7.39 1.04 -6.42
N GLY A 262 7.47 -0.24 -6.11
CA GLY A 262 8.67 -0.76 -5.47
C GLY A 262 8.92 -2.23 -5.70
N PHE A 263 10.20 -2.60 -5.54
CA PHE A 263 10.68 -3.97 -5.66
C PHE A 263 10.52 -4.54 -7.09
N GLY A 264 10.40 -5.86 -7.22
CA GLY A 264 10.19 -6.55 -8.49
C GLY A 264 11.40 -7.31 -9.01
N TYR A 265 11.34 -7.69 -10.28
CA TYR A 265 12.35 -8.50 -10.96
C TYR A 265 12.76 -7.87 -12.29
N SER A 266 14.04 -7.69 -12.49
CA SER A 266 14.65 -7.20 -13.71
C SER A 266 15.56 -8.25 -14.35
N ALA A 267 16.18 -7.92 -15.48
CA ALA A 267 17.21 -8.76 -16.07
C ALA A 267 18.42 -9.00 -15.16
N SER A 268 18.59 -8.19 -14.11
CA SER A 268 19.68 -8.29 -13.13
C SER A 268 19.29 -9.09 -11.89
N GLY A 269 18.03 -9.55 -11.75
CA GLY A 269 17.53 -10.27 -10.59
C GLY A 269 16.46 -9.50 -9.82
N THR A 270 16.16 -9.97 -8.61
CA THR A 270 15.23 -9.32 -7.69
C THR A 270 15.74 -7.95 -7.22
N MET A 271 14.84 -6.99 -7.09
CA MET A 271 15.12 -5.58 -6.80
C MET A 271 14.45 -5.12 -5.52
N ASN A 272 14.95 -4.01 -4.96
CA ASN A 272 14.33 -3.27 -3.84
C ASN A 272 14.28 -1.76 -4.10
N GLU A 273 14.61 -1.30 -5.30
CA GLU A 273 14.46 0.08 -5.74
C GLU A 273 12.98 0.47 -5.80
N THR A 274 12.74 1.76 -5.62
CA THR A 274 11.40 2.35 -5.68
C THR A 274 11.35 3.54 -6.62
N ASN A 275 10.15 3.81 -7.16
CA ASN A 275 9.86 5.00 -7.95
C ASN A 275 8.67 5.72 -7.34
N LEU A 276 8.89 6.94 -6.91
CA LEU A 276 7.83 7.80 -6.42
C LEU A 276 7.00 8.31 -7.60
N VAL A 277 5.69 8.43 -7.37
CA VAL A 277 4.75 9.02 -8.33
C VAL A 277 4.17 10.30 -7.71
N SER A 278 4.32 11.40 -8.41
CA SER A 278 3.77 12.69 -7.96
C SER A 278 2.23 12.68 -8.00
N ASN A 279 1.63 13.68 -7.38
CA ASN A 279 0.18 13.92 -7.44
C ASN A 279 -0.34 14.32 -8.84
N THR A 280 0.54 14.45 -9.82
CA THR A 280 0.18 14.65 -11.24
C THR A 280 0.48 13.42 -12.11
N GLY A 281 0.87 12.29 -11.48
CA GLY A 281 1.15 11.03 -12.19
C GLY A 281 2.54 10.95 -12.82
N VAL A 282 3.47 11.84 -12.47
CA VAL A 282 4.85 11.77 -12.97
C VAL A 282 5.64 10.77 -12.15
N VAL A 283 6.19 9.75 -12.82
CA VAL A 283 7.06 8.73 -12.22
C VAL A 283 8.49 9.28 -12.12
N ALA A 284 9.08 9.20 -10.93
CA ALA A 284 10.47 9.59 -10.69
C ALA A 284 11.43 8.43 -11.05
N SER A 285 12.73 8.76 -11.22
CA SER A 285 13.79 7.75 -11.39
C SER A 285 13.91 6.85 -10.15
N ASP A 286 14.60 5.71 -10.31
CA ASP A 286 14.83 4.78 -9.22
C ASP A 286 15.49 5.45 -8.02
N SER A 287 14.95 5.19 -6.85
CA SER A 287 15.59 5.51 -5.56
C SER A 287 16.49 4.35 -5.15
N THR A 288 17.49 4.61 -4.33
CA THR A 288 18.29 3.56 -3.70
C THR A 288 17.38 2.63 -2.91
N GLY A 289 17.51 1.34 -3.18
CA GLY A 289 16.69 0.31 -2.55
C GLY A 289 16.96 0.16 -1.05
N VAL A 290 15.91 -0.18 -0.31
CA VAL A 290 15.94 -0.44 1.13
C VAL A 290 15.29 -1.80 1.40
N GLY A 291 15.83 -2.56 2.34
CA GLY A 291 15.34 -3.89 2.69
C GLY A 291 15.80 -4.99 1.73
N THR A 292 15.24 -6.17 1.89
CA THR A 292 15.56 -7.37 1.11
C THR A 292 14.98 -7.26 -0.30
N THR A 293 15.80 -7.54 -1.33
CA THR A 293 15.31 -7.59 -2.72
C THR A 293 14.29 -8.70 -2.89
N ARG A 294 13.14 -8.43 -3.51
CA ARG A 294 12.09 -9.44 -3.70
C ARG A 294 11.10 -9.05 -4.79
N ARG A 295 10.36 -10.03 -5.29
CA ARG A 295 9.30 -9.90 -6.29
C ARG A 295 8.01 -10.58 -5.84
N ASP A 296 6.95 -10.44 -6.63
CA ASP A 296 5.65 -11.07 -6.40
C ASP A 296 5.10 -10.79 -4.99
N LEU A 297 5.46 -9.63 -4.46
CA LEU A 297 5.01 -9.05 -3.20
C LEU A 297 3.71 -8.25 -3.43
N ALA A 298 3.07 -7.82 -2.35
CA ALA A 298 1.93 -6.91 -2.42
C ALA A 298 2.19 -5.62 -1.65
N ALA A 299 1.39 -4.59 -1.94
CA ALA A 299 1.43 -3.33 -1.22
C ALA A 299 0.02 -2.77 -1.03
N ALA A 300 -0.18 -2.04 0.05
CA ALA A 300 -1.44 -1.36 0.34
C ALA A 300 -1.20 -0.05 1.11
N SER A 301 -2.15 0.85 0.98
CA SER A 301 -2.23 2.07 1.81
C SER A 301 -2.87 1.75 3.16
N TYR A 302 -2.40 2.39 4.22
CA TYR A 302 -2.98 2.35 5.58
C TYR A 302 -2.81 3.70 6.27
N GLY A 303 -3.53 3.91 7.38
CA GLY A 303 -3.39 5.11 8.22
C GLY A 303 -3.78 6.42 7.52
N GLY A 304 -4.41 6.36 6.36
CA GLY A 304 -4.85 7.52 5.57
C GLY A 304 -3.79 8.09 4.62
N ASP A 305 -2.51 8.04 4.97
CA ASP A 305 -1.44 8.67 4.21
C ASP A 305 -0.14 7.84 4.09
N LYS A 306 -0.12 6.65 4.65
CA LYS A 306 1.04 5.74 4.67
C LYS A 306 0.78 4.52 3.79
N ALA A 307 1.84 3.78 3.48
CA ALA A 307 1.75 2.53 2.75
C ALA A 307 2.69 1.47 3.34
N LEU A 308 2.52 0.24 2.92
CA LEU A 308 3.45 -0.84 3.24
C LEU A 308 3.61 -1.78 2.05
N PHE A 309 4.80 -2.32 1.90
CA PHE A 309 5.11 -3.47 1.06
C PHE A 309 5.22 -4.70 1.95
N GLY A 310 4.72 -5.84 1.50
CA GLY A 310 4.79 -7.04 2.32
C GLY A 310 4.87 -8.33 1.54
N PHE A 311 5.46 -9.35 2.19
CA PHE A 311 5.62 -10.69 1.65
C PHE A 311 6.53 -10.74 0.42
N GLY A 312 6.30 -11.72 -0.46
CA GLY A 312 7.03 -11.87 -1.73
C GLY A 312 8.17 -12.87 -1.64
N PHE A 313 8.92 -12.95 -2.71
CA PHE A 313 9.90 -13.98 -3.01
C PHE A 313 11.26 -13.34 -3.33
N ALA A 314 12.33 -13.88 -2.76
CA ALA A 314 13.71 -13.50 -3.08
C ALA A 314 14.50 -14.64 -3.69
N GLU A 315 15.44 -14.28 -4.56
CA GLU A 315 16.40 -15.20 -5.17
C GLU A 315 17.82 -14.84 -4.69
N TYR A 316 18.53 -15.82 -4.12
CA TYR A 316 19.92 -15.70 -3.73
C TYR A 316 20.75 -16.79 -4.42
N GLY A 317 21.17 -16.55 -5.65
CA GLY A 317 21.89 -17.54 -6.44
C GLY A 317 21.03 -18.76 -6.74
N PHE A 318 21.27 -19.89 -6.06
CA PHE A 318 20.47 -21.13 -6.19
C PHE A 318 19.44 -21.31 -5.06
N TYR A 319 19.33 -20.35 -4.15
CA TYR A 319 18.39 -20.41 -3.03
C TYR A 319 17.19 -19.50 -3.32
N TYR A 320 16.02 -20.02 -2.98
CA TYR A 320 14.73 -19.37 -3.14
C TYR A 320 14.07 -19.30 -1.78
N GLU A 321 13.54 -18.13 -1.42
CA GLU A 321 12.91 -17.92 -0.12
C GLU A 321 11.69 -17.02 -0.25
N ASP A 322 10.53 -17.49 0.22
CA ASP A 322 9.36 -16.67 0.44
C ASP A 322 9.51 -15.89 1.74
N TYR A 323 8.87 -14.73 1.81
CA TYR A 323 8.92 -13.85 2.98
C TYR A 323 7.53 -13.53 3.51
N ALA A 324 7.45 -13.34 4.84
CA ALA A 324 6.31 -12.76 5.54
C ALA A 324 6.62 -11.37 6.12
N ARG A 325 7.77 -10.77 5.73
CA ARG A 325 8.24 -9.48 6.22
C ARG A 325 7.56 -8.31 5.52
N THR A 326 7.53 -7.17 6.20
CA THR A 326 6.98 -5.92 5.66
C THR A 326 7.99 -4.78 5.75
N ALA A 327 7.87 -3.84 4.82
CA ALA A 327 8.57 -2.56 4.80
C ALA A 327 7.55 -1.43 4.80
N LEU A 328 7.56 -0.60 5.82
CA LEU A 328 6.65 0.53 5.95
C LEU A 328 7.09 1.69 5.07
N VAL A 329 6.12 2.43 4.55
CA VAL A 329 6.33 3.65 3.76
C VAL A 329 5.71 4.82 4.50
N SER A 330 6.51 5.84 4.80
CA SER A 330 6.04 7.06 5.44
C SER A 330 5.13 7.89 4.51
N ASN A 331 4.46 8.89 5.05
CA ASN A 331 3.67 9.86 4.29
C ASN A 331 4.50 10.76 3.36
N THR A 332 5.82 10.71 3.47
CA THR A 332 6.75 11.40 2.55
C THR A 332 7.37 10.47 1.50
N GLY A 333 6.98 9.17 1.50
CA GLY A 333 7.47 8.16 0.56
C GLY A 333 8.82 7.54 0.93
N VAL A 334 9.26 7.70 2.17
CA VAL A 334 10.48 7.05 2.67
C VAL A 334 10.13 5.61 3.06
N VAL A 335 10.84 4.66 2.46
CA VAL A 335 10.72 3.22 2.76
C VAL A 335 11.63 2.87 3.93
N ALA A 336 11.07 2.24 4.96
CA ALA A 336 11.83 1.71 6.09
C ALA A 336 12.47 0.36 5.72
N SER A 337 13.51 -0.04 6.47
CA SER A 337 14.04 -1.40 6.40
C SER A 337 12.95 -2.42 6.77
N ASP A 338 13.08 -3.63 6.25
CA ASP A 338 12.17 -4.73 6.61
C ASP A 338 12.10 -4.92 8.13
N ASP A 339 10.92 -5.26 8.63
CA ASP A 339 10.76 -5.76 9.99
C ASP A 339 11.62 -7.03 10.19
N THR A 340 12.08 -7.24 11.41
CA THR A 340 13.01 -8.34 11.73
C THR A 340 12.31 -9.69 11.85
N VAL A 341 11.00 -9.68 12.05
CA VAL A 341 10.19 -10.89 12.25
C VAL A 341 8.93 -10.77 11.41
N GLY A 342 8.86 -11.59 10.37
CA GLY A 342 7.65 -11.70 9.56
C GLY A 342 6.47 -12.26 10.36
N VAL A 343 5.26 -11.90 9.96
CA VAL A 343 4.01 -12.35 10.59
C VAL A 343 3.18 -13.14 9.59
N GLY A 344 2.76 -14.33 10.01
CA GLY A 344 1.95 -15.22 9.20
C GLY A 344 2.75 -16.11 8.26
N MET A 345 2.04 -16.76 7.35
CA MET A 345 2.61 -17.67 6.36
C MET A 345 3.42 -16.93 5.31
N GLU A 346 4.64 -17.33 5.09
CA GLU A 346 5.48 -16.87 3.98
C GLU A 346 4.83 -17.22 2.64
N ARG A 347 4.73 -16.24 1.74
CA ARG A 347 4.04 -16.42 0.45
C ARG A 347 4.36 -15.34 -0.57
N GLU A 348 4.14 -15.70 -1.85
CA GLU A 348 4.30 -14.86 -3.03
C GLU A 348 3.00 -14.78 -3.85
N GLY A 349 2.96 -13.89 -4.83
CA GLY A 349 1.84 -13.77 -5.76
C GLY A 349 0.51 -13.47 -5.09
N LEU A 350 0.55 -12.87 -3.91
CA LEU A 350 -0.60 -12.41 -3.15
C LEU A 350 -1.04 -11.03 -3.63
N ALA A 351 -2.16 -10.54 -3.12
CA ALA A 351 -2.61 -9.16 -3.34
C ALA A 351 -2.87 -8.46 -2.01
N ALA A 352 -2.93 -7.12 -2.06
CA ALA A 352 -3.29 -6.30 -0.90
C ALA A 352 -4.12 -5.09 -1.30
N ALA A 353 -4.96 -4.64 -0.39
CA ALA A 353 -5.77 -3.44 -0.58
C ALA A 353 -6.03 -2.73 0.76
N GLY A 354 -6.20 -1.41 0.68
CA GLY A 354 -6.71 -0.62 1.79
C GLY A 354 -8.24 -0.73 1.89
N TYR A 355 -8.76 -0.69 3.11
CA TYR A 355 -10.17 -0.53 3.45
C TYR A 355 -10.29 0.35 4.69
N SER A 356 -11.50 0.82 5.03
CA SER A 356 -11.70 1.71 6.18
C SER A 356 -12.87 1.23 7.04
N THR A 357 -12.82 1.50 8.34
CA THR A 357 -13.96 1.24 9.24
C THR A 357 -15.02 2.34 9.20
N THR A 358 -14.74 3.43 8.50
CA THR A 358 -15.69 4.53 8.20
C THR A 358 -15.59 4.88 6.72
N ALA A 359 -16.73 5.17 6.09
CA ALA A 359 -16.82 5.66 4.71
C ALA A 359 -16.43 7.13 4.62
#